data_f5145c351b79f5f6a8bbb8be707da098
#
_entry.id   f5145c351b79f5f6a8bbb8be707da098
#
_cell.length_a   1.000
_cell.length_b   1.000
_cell.length_c   1.000
_cell.angle_alpha   90.00
_cell.angle_beta   90.00
_cell.angle_gamma   90.00
#
_symmetry.space_group_name_H-M   'P 1'
#
loop_
_entity.id
_entity.type
_entity.pdbx_description
1 polymer ?
#
loop_
_entity_poly.entity_id
_entity_poly.type
_entity_poly.pdbx_seq_one_letter_code
_entity_poly.pdbx_strand_id
1 'polypeptide(L)'
;MVKKSDIYVLSGLLVHEGDWSYRSFADRLHVPHPVVQRGLSRAQDADLYSAEQREVHLPHFEEFAIHALRFVAPAQLGALMPGVPAAWAAEPMASAIRSSGAEPPPVWPYARGQVRGQAIEPLHPAAPEAVEEWPEFGELLALLDSLRAGDPRVRRVAEDLLVSLLSEWAGERKR
;
A
#
# COMPACT_ATOMS: atom_id res chain seq x y z
N MET A 1 -12.11 -11.29 -9.49
CA MET A 1 -12.31 -9.96 -8.85
C MET A 1 -11.13 -9.70 -7.91
N VAL A 2 -10.50 -8.53 -8.03
CA VAL A 2 -9.35 -8.07 -7.20
C VAL A 2 -9.77 -7.91 -5.74
N LYS A 3 -8.90 -8.31 -4.81
CA LYS A 3 -9.10 -8.23 -3.35
C LYS A 3 -8.07 -7.31 -2.70
N LYS A 4 -8.31 -6.87 -1.46
CA LYS A 4 -7.35 -6.09 -0.67
C LYS A 4 -5.95 -6.73 -0.62
N SER A 5 -5.92 -8.04 -0.39
CA SER A 5 -4.66 -8.80 -0.37
C SER A 5 -3.90 -8.78 -1.69
N ASP A 6 -4.59 -8.66 -2.82
CA ASP A 6 -3.95 -8.64 -4.13
C ASP A 6 -3.26 -7.30 -4.36
N ILE A 7 -3.89 -6.21 -3.90
CA ILE A 7 -3.31 -4.87 -3.95
C ILE A 7 -2.06 -4.81 -3.06
N TYR A 8 -2.09 -5.42 -1.88
CA TYR A 8 -0.93 -5.58 -1.00
C TYR A 8 0.22 -6.31 -1.70
N VAL A 9 -0.07 -7.42 -2.38
CA VAL A 9 0.93 -8.19 -3.16
C VAL A 9 1.49 -7.36 -4.32
N LEU A 10 0.63 -6.68 -5.09
CA LEU A 10 1.06 -5.81 -6.20
C LEU A 10 1.93 -4.66 -5.71
N SER A 11 1.57 -4.05 -4.59
CA SER A 11 2.34 -2.95 -3.98
C SER A 11 3.73 -3.41 -3.57
N GLY A 12 3.85 -4.59 -2.97
CA GLY A 12 5.15 -5.19 -2.65
C GLY A 12 5.98 -5.46 -3.90
N LEU A 13 5.36 -5.93 -4.99
CA LEU A 13 6.06 -6.21 -6.23
C LEU A 13 6.56 -4.93 -6.92
N LEU A 14 5.84 -3.82 -6.78
CA LEU A 14 6.25 -2.52 -7.31
C LEU A 14 7.55 -1.99 -6.71
N VAL A 15 7.74 -2.21 -5.40
CA VAL A 15 8.94 -1.77 -4.65
C VAL A 15 9.99 -2.87 -4.50
N HIS A 16 9.75 -4.06 -5.06
CA HIS A 16 10.70 -5.15 -5.02
C HIS A 16 11.79 -4.95 -6.08
N GLU A 17 13.04 -5.05 -5.64
CA GLU A 17 14.21 -5.01 -6.52
C GLU A 17 14.80 -6.40 -6.71
N GLY A 18 15.28 -6.69 -7.91
CA GLY A 18 15.96 -7.93 -8.25
C GLY A 18 15.03 -9.11 -8.52
N ASP A 19 15.63 -10.29 -8.65
CA ASP A 19 14.91 -11.53 -8.92
C ASP A 19 14.11 -11.99 -7.70
N TRP A 20 12.94 -12.56 -7.97
CA TRP A 20 12.07 -13.12 -6.95
C TRP A 20 11.46 -14.47 -7.36
N SER A 21 11.21 -15.29 -6.37
CA SER A 21 10.36 -16.46 -6.47
C SER A 21 9.08 -16.23 -5.68
N TYR A 22 8.03 -17.00 -5.97
CA TYR A 22 6.78 -16.92 -5.18
C TYR A 22 7.04 -17.14 -3.68
N ARG A 23 7.97 -18.00 -3.34
CA ARG A 23 8.32 -18.33 -1.95
C ARG A 23 9.07 -17.18 -1.29
N SER A 24 10.19 -16.72 -1.88
CA SER A 24 10.99 -15.63 -1.30
C SER A 24 10.19 -14.33 -1.18
N PHE A 25 9.33 -14.07 -2.15
CA PHE A 25 8.48 -12.88 -2.12
C PHE A 25 7.35 -13.00 -1.08
N ALA A 26 6.75 -14.19 -0.92
CA ALA A 26 5.77 -14.45 0.13
C ALA A 26 6.39 -14.29 1.53
N ASP A 27 7.60 -14.80 1.74
CA ASP A 27 8.35 -14.64 2.99
C ASP A 27 8.59 -13.17 3.31
N ARG A 28 8.99 -12.36 2.31
CA ARG A 28 9.22 -10.92 2.46
C ARG A 28 7.95 -10.12 2.77
N LEU A 29 6.80 -10.57 2.25
CA LEU A 29 5.49 -9.98 2.53
C LEU A 29 4.85 -10.48 3.82
N HIS A 30 5.47 -11.43 4.52
CA HIS A 30 4.92 -12.12 5.68
C HIS A 30 3.55 -12.77 5.40
N VAL A 31 3.39 -13.37 4.21
CA VAL A 31 2.15 -14.03 3.80
C VAL A 31 2.39 -15.47 3.36
N PRO A 32 1.39 -16.36 3.43
CA PRO A 32 1.49 -17.68 2.83
C PRO A 32 1.69 -17.62 1.31
N HIS A 33 2.57 -18.46 0.76
CA HIS A 33 2.82 -18.57 -0.68
C HIS A 33 1.56 -18.58 -1.58
N PRO A 34 0.47 -19.30 -1.23
CA PRO A 34 -0.74 -19.29 -2.04
C PRO A 34 -1.44 -17.91 -2.12
N VAL A 35 -1.18 -17.01 -1.18
CA VAL A 35 -1.72 -15.63 -1.22
C VAL A 35 -1.09 -14.88 -2.39
N VAL A 36 0.22 -14.96 -2.55
CA VAL A 36 0.94 -14.34 -3.68
C VAL A 36 0.47 -14.92 -5.01
N GLN A 37 0.48 -16.26 -5.13
CA GLN A 37 0.12 -16.93 -6.37
C GLN A 37 -1.30 -16.58 -6.84
N ARG A 38 -2.28 -16.70 -5.95
CA ARG A 38 -3.68 -16.38 -6.26
C ARG A 38 -3.90 -14.87 -6.46
N GLY A 39 -3.16 -14.05 -5.73
CA GLY A 39 -3.21 -12.59 -5.88
C GLY A 39 -2.76 -12.15 -7.26
N LEU A 40 -1.61 -12.63 -7.72
CA LEU A 40 -1.08 -12.30 -9.04
C LEU A 40 -1.94 -12.88 -10.18
N SER A 41 -2.53 -14.07 -10.00
CA SER A 41 -3.48 -14.61 -10.98
C SER A 41 -4.70 -13.69 -11.15
N ARG A 42 -5.32 -13.23 -10.05
CA ARG A 42 -6.45 -12.29 -10.14
C ARG A 42 -6.06 -10.91 -10.66
N ALA A 43 -4.83 -10.47 -10.36
CA ALA A 43 -4.29 -9.22 -10.88
C ALA A 43 -4.06 -9.29 -12.39
N GLN A 44 -3.62 -10.44 -12.90
CA GLN A 44 -3.51 -10.71 -14.33
C GLN A 44 -4.89 -10.68 -15.02
N ASP A 45 -5.89 -11.33 -14.44
CA ASP A 45 -7.26 -11.31 -14.96
C ASP A 45 -7.85 -9.87 -15.02
N ALA A 46 -7.32 -8.97 -14.19
CA ALA A 46 -7.71 -7.56 -14.12
C ALA A 46 -6.77 -6.62 -14.90
N ASP A 47 -5.83 -7.15 -15.66
CA ASP A 47 -4.82 -6.41 -16.43
C ASP A 47 -3.94 -5.46 -15.60
N LEU A 48 -3.77 -5.80 -14.30
CA LEU A 48 -2.87 -5.07 -13.39
C LEU A 48 -1.46 -5.69 -13.33
N TYR A 49 -1.30 -6.91 -13.84
CA TYR A 49 -0.05 -7.67 -13.78
C TYR A 49 0.14 -8.50 -15.05
N SER A 50 1.36 -8.53 -15.56
CA SER A 50 1.78 -9.42 -16.65
C SER A 50 2.57 -10.61 -16.09
N ALA A 51 2.04 -11.82 -16.22
CA ALA A 51 2.75 -13.03 -15.83
C ALA A 51 3.94 -13.34 -16.76
N GLU A 52 3.87 -12.94 -18.03
CA GLU A 52 4.93 -13.11 -19.01
C GLU A 52 6.14 -12.23 -18.68
N GLN A 53 5.89 -10.95 -18.39
CA GLN A 53 6.92 -9.98 -18.02
C GLN A 53 7.26 -10.04 -16.52
N ARG A 54 6.40 -10.68 -15.71
CA ARG A 54 6.47 -10.73 -14.25
C ARG A 54 6.47 -9.33 -13.59
N GLU A 55 5.73 -8.40 -14.17
CA GLU A 55 5.69 -7.00 -13.79
C GLU A 55 4.26 -6.48 -13.60
N VAL A 56 4.13 -5.49 -12.74
CA VAL A 56 2.90 -4.71 -12.57
C VAL A 56 2.79 -3.71 -13.72
N HIS A 57 1.61 -3.61 -14.33
CA HIS A 57 1.29 -2.59 -15.32
C HIS A 57 1.12 -1.23 -14.64
N LEU A 58 2.19 -0.41 -14.60
CA LEU A 58 2.21 0.86 -13.88
C LEU A 58 1.03 1.79 -14.22
N PRO A 59 0.69 2.05 -15.51
CA PRO A 59 -0.43 2.93 -15.84
C PRO A 59 -1.77 2.40 -15.34
N HIS A 60 -2.01 1.09 -15.44
CA HIS A 60 -3.26 0.48 -14.97
C HIS A 60 -3.34 0.46 -13.44
N PHE A 61 -2.21 0.23 -12.77
CA PHE A 61 -2.15 0.30 -11.31
C PHE A 61 -2.42 1.72 -10.80
N GLU A 62 -1.86 2.74 -11.45
CA GLU A 62 -2.11 4.14 -11.15
C GLU A 62 -3.60 4.49 -11.29
N GLU A 63 -4.20 4.18 -12.45
CA GLU A 63 -5.62 4.39 -12.71
C GLU A 63 -6.50 3.68 -11.69
N PHE A 64 -6.19 2.41 -11.40
CA PHE A 64 -6.90 1.64 -10.39
C PHE A 64 -6.77 2.26 -8.99
N ALA A 65 -5.57 2.64 -8.56
CA ALA A 65 -5.31 3.19 -7.24
C ALA A 65 -6.05 4.52 -7.02
N ILE A 66 -6.03 5.40 -8.00
CA ILE A 66 -6.65 6.73 -7.92
C ILE A 66 -8.18 6.65 -8.01
N HIS A 67 -8.72 5.86 -8.94
CA HIS A 67 -10.15 5.92 -9.28
C HIS A 67 -10.99 4.80 -8.69
N ALA A 68 -10.41 3.61 -8.44
CA ALA A 68 -11.17 2.43 -8.04
C ALA A 68 -10.89 1.94 -6.60
N LEU A 69 -9.68 2.12 -6.11
CA LEU A 69 -9.21 1.50 -4.85
C LEU A 69 -10.15 1.77 -3.66
N ARG A 70 -10.59 3.01 -3.46
CA ARG A 70 -11.45 3.40 -2.33
C ARG A 70 -12.83 2.71 -2.35
N PHE A 71 -13.28 2.26 -3.50
CA PHE A 71 -14.56 1.56 -3.66
C PHE A 71 -14.41 0.05 -3.55
N VAL A 72 -13.27 -0.49 -3.99
CA VAL A 72 -12.97 -1.92 -3.94
C VAL A 72 -12.47 -2.34 -2.55
N ALA A 73 -11.71 -1.47 -1.91
CA ALA A 73 -11.11 -1.71 -0.60
C ALA A 73 -11.36 -0.52 0.35
N PRO A 74 -12.62 -0.17 0.64
CA PRO A 74 -12.91 0.98 1.50
C PRO A 74 -12.28 0.82 2.87
N ALA A 75 -11.86 1.94 3.46
CA ALA A 75 -11.34 1.98 4.82
C ALA A 75 -11.97 3.15 5.59
N GLN A 76 -12.17 2.95 6.88
CA GLN A 76 -12.70 3.94 7.79
C GLN A 76 -11.84 3.98 9.06
N LEU A 77 -11.77 5.14 9.69
CA LEU A 77 -11.14 5.27 10.99
C LEU A 77 -12.01 4.65 12.06
N GLY A 78 -11.41 3.80 12.89
CA GLY A 78 -12.07 3.08 13.97
C GLY A 78 -11.65 3.58 15.36
N ALA A 79 -11.69 2.66 16.33
CA ALA A 79 -11.37 2.95 17.71
C ALA A 79 -9.89 3.32 17.92
N LEU A 80 -9.59 3.97 19.05
CA LEU A 80 -8.21 4.25 19.48
C LEU A 80 -7.51 2.96 19.89
N MET A 81 -6.41 2.64 19.21
CA MET A 81 -5.62 1.43 19.43
C MET A 81 -4.12 1.74 19.36
N PRO A 82 -3.27 0.92 20.00
CA PRO A 82 -1.83 0.95 19.72
C PRO A 82 -1.57 0.40 18.30
N GLY A 83 -0.61 1.00 17.60
CA GLY A 83 -0.32 0.57 16.25
C GLY A 83 0.91 1.25 15.64
N VAL A 84 1.09 0.99 14.36
CA VAL A 84 2.10 1.61 13.50
C VAL A 84 1.45 2.77 12.75
N PRO A 85 2.06 3.98 12.69
CA PRO A 85 1.53 5.07 11.90
C PRO A 85 1.22 4.66 10.46
N ALA A 86 0.08 5.07 9.94
CA ALA A 86 -0.43 4.68 8.63
C ALA A 86 -1.04 5.89 7.90
N ALA A 87 -1.34 5.73 6.63
CA ALA A 87 -1.96 6.75 5.80
C ALA A 87 -1.23 8.11 5.94
N TRP A 88 -1.95 9.18 6.24
CA TRP A 88 -1.36 10.53 6.38
C TRP A 88 -0.52 10.76 7.64
N ALA A 89 -0.41 9.78 8.53
CA ALA A 89 0.51 9.80 9.67
C ALA A 89 1.86 9.12 9.40
N ALA A 90 2.03 8.50 8.24
CA ALA A 90 3.28 7.87 7.79
C ALA A 90 3.88 8.62 6.60
N GLU A 91 5.20 8.47 6.40
CA GLU A 91 5.86 9.04 5.22
C GLU A 91 5.39 8.34 3.93
N PRO A 92 5.35 9.07 2.80
CA PRO A 92 5.73 10.48 2.59
C PRO A 92 4.61 11.48 2.95
N MET A 93 3.44 11.01 3.32
CA MET A 93 2.28 11.84 3.61
C MET A 93 2.48 12.75 4.82
N ALA A 94 3.12 12.24 5.88
CA ALA A 94 3.35 12.99 7.12
C ALA A 94 4.18 14.27 6.89
N SER A 95 5.14 14.24 5.98
CA SER A 95 5.91 15.41 5.58
C SER A 95 5.14 16.37 4.68
N ALA A 96 4.20 15.87 3.87
CA ALA A 96 3.43 16.66 2.92
C ALA A 96 2.20 17.34 3.53
N ILE A 97 1.65 16.75 4.60
CA ILE A 97 0.45 17.28 5.27
C ILE A 97 0.80 17.73 6.70
N ARG A 98 0.65 19.02 6.95
CA ARG A 98 0.75 19.53 8.33
C ARG A 98 -0.49 19.11 9.12
N SER A 99 -0.31 18.19 10.06
CA SER A 99 -1.33 17.89 11.07
C SER A 99 -1.34 18.99 12.13
N SER A 100 -2.54 19.38 12.56
CA SER A 100 -2.69 20.28 13.72
C SER A 100 -2.33 19.61 15.04
N GLY A 101 -2.14 18.28 15.05
CA GLY A 101 -1.96 17.50 16.27
C GLY A 101 -3.22 17.38 17.15
N ALA A 102 -4.34 17.95 16.71
CA ALA A 102 -5.59 17.93 17.48
C ALA A 102 -6.33 16.58 17.37
N GLU A 103 -6.14 15.86 16.28
CA GLU A 103 -6.78 14.56 16.05
C GLU A 103 -5.76 13.43 16.20
N PRO A 104 -6.17 12.27 16.76
CA PRO A 104 -5.31 11.11 16.84
C PRO A 104 -4.90 10.64 15.43
N PRO A 105 -3.62 10.26 15.23
CA PRO A 105 -3.16 9.81 13.92
C PRO A 105 -3.81 8.49 13.53
N PRO A 106 -3.97 8.20 12.21
CA PRO A 106 -4.33 6.86 11.76
C PRO A 106 -3.19 5.88 12.03
N VAL A 107 -3.54 4.69 12.50
CA VAL A 107 -2.57 3.61 12.78
C VAL A 107 -3.09 2.27 12.26
N TRP A 108 -2.20 1.42 11.78
CA TRP A 108 -2.49 0.00 11.63
C TRP A 108 -2.44 -0.65 13.02
N PRO A 109 -3.51 -1.32 13.48
CA PRO A 109 -3.51 -2.01 14.76
C PRO A 109 -2.36 -3.01 14.84
N TYR A 110 -1.51 -2.86 15.86
CA TYR A 110 -0.38 -3.72 16.07
C TYR A 110 0.01 -3.74 17.55
N ALA A 111 0.06 -4.94 18.16
CA ALA A 111 0.28 -5.08 19.59
C ALA A 111 1.62 -4.49 20.06
N ARG A 112 2.65 -4.53 19.20
CA ARG A 112 3.97 -3.94 19.47
C ARG A 112 4.10 -2.48 19.02
N GLY A 113 3.03 -1.91 18.48
CA GLY A 113 3.00 -0.51 18.01
C GLY A 113 3.14 0.48 19.17
N GLN A 114 3.91 1.52 18.95
CA GLN A 114 4.24 2.52 19.99
C GLN A 114 3.38 3.78 19.90
N VAL A 115 2.59 3.92 18.86
CA VAL A 115 1.72 5.07 18.64
C VAL A 115 0.28 4.67 18.93
N ARG A 116 -0.41 5.47 19.76
CA ARG A 116 -1.84 5.31 20.00
C ARG A 116 -2.62 6.23 19.06
N GLY A 117 -3.40 5.64 18.17
CA GLY A 117 -4.14 6.37 17.15
C GLY A 117 -5.46 5.71 16.77
N GLN A 118 -6.16 6.29 15.81
CA GLN A 118 -7.38 5.70 15.27
C GLN A 118 -7.03 4.53 14.32
N ALA A 119 -7.59 3.38 14.61
CA ALA A 119 -7.35 2.17 13.81
C ALA A 119 -7.84 2.34 12.36
N ILE A 120 -6.98 2.02 11.41
CA ILE A 120 -7.34 1.81 10.01
C ILE A 120 -7.00 0.37 9.63
N GLU A 121 -7.95 -0.34 9.03
CA GLU A 121 -7.70 -1.70 8.57
C GLU A 121 -6.69 -1.70 7.42
N PRO A 122 -5.50 -2.33 7.56
CA PRO A 122 -4.52 -2.40 6.49
C PRO A 122 -5.03 -3.22 5.30
N LEU A 123 -4.39 -3.08 4.13
CA LEU A 123 -4.67 -3.91 2.95
C LEU A 123 -4.43 -5.41 3.21
N HIS A 124 -3.51 -5.71 4.13
CA HIS A 124 -3.28 -7.06 4.65
C HIS A 124 -2.84 -6.98 6.12
N PRO A 125 -3.27 -7.92 7.00
CA PRO A 125 -2.89 -7.92 8.41
C PRO A 125 -1.39 -8.01 8.68
N ALA A 126 -0.61 -8.54 7.74
CA ALA A 126 0.85 -8.62 7.82
C ALA A 126 1.56 -7.27 7.56
N ALA A 127 0.87 -6.24 7.10
CA ALA A 127 1.49 -4.97 6.74
C ALA A 127 2.34 -4.36 7.86
N PRO A 128 1.89 -4.28 9.13
CA PRO A 128 2.69 -3.70 10.21
C PRO A 128 4.03 -4.39 10.40
N GLU A 129 4.09 -5.71 10.25
CA GLU A 129 5.31 -6.50 10.40
C GLU A 129 6.23 -6.38 9.18
N ALA A 130 5.67 -6.46 7.98
CA ALA A 130 6.45 -6.37 6.74
C ALA A 130 7.16 -5.01 6.58
N VAL A 131 6.52 -3.91 6.98
CA VAL A 131 7.11 -2.58 6.85
C VAL A 131 8.21 -2.28 7.86
N GLU A 132 8.31 -3.02 8.98
CA GLU A 132 9.45 -2.92 9.90
C GLU A 132 10.78 -3.24 9.19
N GLU A 133 10.74 -4.19 8.25
CA GLU A 133 11.91 -4.63 7.48
C GLU A 133 11.99 -3.98 6.08
N TRP A 134 10.91 -3.30 5.65
CA TRP A 134 10.80 -2.78 4.29
C TRP A 134 10.12 -1.39 4.27
N PRO A 135 10.85 -0.31 4.63
CA PRO A 135 10.30 1.04 4.74
C PRO A 135 9.67 1.57 3.44
N GLU A 136 10.27 1.33 2.29
CA GLU A 136 9.78 1.80 0.98
C GLU A 136 8.39 1.18 0.65
N PHE A 137 8.17 -0.05 1.08
CA PHE A 137 6.86 -0.67 0.99
C PHE A 137 5.83 0.04 1.88
N GLY A 138 6.26 0.45 3.09
CA GLY A 138 5.44 1.25 4.00
C GLY A 138 5.01 2.59 3.40
N GLU A 139 5.91 3.27 2.69
CA GLU A 139 5.62 4.55 2.03
C GLU A 139 4.54 4.40 0.95
N LEU A 140 4.63 3.37 0.11
CA LEU A 140 3.59 3.10 -0.90
C LEU A 140 2.25 2.75 -0.25
N LEU A 141 2.25 1.91 0.79
CA LEU A 141 1.02 1.56 1.51
C LEU A 141 0.38 2.77 2.20
N ALA A 142 1.18 3.72 2.71
CA ALA A 142 0.68 4.96 3.29
C ALA A 142 -0.07 5.83 2.26
N LEU A 143 0.45 5.92 1.04
CA LEU A 143 -0.23 6.60 -0.08
C LEU A 143 -1.55 5.94 -0.42
N LEU A 144 -1.57 4.61 -0.56
CA LEU A 144 -2.78 3.85 -0.89
C LEU A 144 -3.84 3.96 0.22
N ASP A 145 -3.44 3.90 1.48
CA ASP A 145 -4.36 4.06 2.60
C ASP A 145 -4.90 5.50 2.70
N SER A 146 -4.11 6.50 2.34
CA SER A 146 -4.56 7.88 2.24
C SER A 146 -5.60 8.07 1.13
N LEU A 147 -5.46 7.38 0.00
CA LEU A 147 -6.46 7.34 -1.06
C LEU A 147 -7.75 6.63 -0.63
N ARG A 148 -7.66 5.59 0.21
CA ARG A 148 -8.81 4.80 0.69
C ARG A 148 -9.64 5.52 1.75
N ALA A 149 -8.97 6.15 2.72
CA ALA A 149 -9.58 6.65 3.97
C ALA A 149 -9.52 8.16 4.13
N GLY A 150 -8.66 8.84 3.39
CA GLY A 150 -8.45 10.28 3.53
C GLY A 150 -9.66 11.13 3.09
N ASP A 151 -9.77 12.30 3.66
CA ASP A 151 -10.65 13.34 3.16
C ASP A 151 -10.23 13.83 1.74
N PRO A 152 -11.00 14.68 1.06
CA PRO A 152 -10.65 15.15 -0.28
C PRO A 152 -9.27 15.82 -0.38
N ARG A 153 -8.83 16.55 0.65
CA ARG A 153 -7.51 17.20 0.70
C ARG A 153 -6.39 16.16 0.83
N VAL A 154 -6.54 15.22 1.75
CA VAL A 154 -5.59 14.12 1.95
C VAL A 154 -5.46 13.29 0.68
N ARG A 155 -6.58 12.92 0.07
CA ARG A 155 -6.57 12.15 -1.19
C ARG A 155 -5.85 12.88 -2.31
N ARG A 156 -6.05 14.20 -2.45
CA ARG A 156 -5.38 14.99 -3.47
C ARG A 156 -3.86 14.94 -3.34
N VAL A 157 -3.36 15.13 -2.12
CA VAL A 157 -1.92 15.05 -1.85
C VAL A 157 -1.37 13.65 -2.10
N ALA A 158 -2.12 12.61 -1.69
CA ALA A 158 -1.71 11.23 -1.94
C ALA A 158 -1.67 10.88 -3.43
N GLU A 159 -2.63 11.38 -4.22
CA GLU A 159 -2.67 11.25 -5.68
C GLU A 159 -1.42 11.88 -6.32
N ASP A 160 -1.13 13.15 -5.99
CA ASP A 160 0.02 13.87 -6.54
C ASP A 160 1.34 13.15 -6.23
N LEU A 161 1.51 12.67 -5.00
CA LEU A 161 2.70 11.92 -4.57
C LEU A 161 2.79 10.54 -5.24
N LEU A 162 1.68 9.82 -5.38
CA LEU A 162 1.65 8.51 -6.04
C LEU A 162 2.03 8.63 -7.52
N VAL A 163 1.44 9.59 -8.23
CA VAL A 163 1.77 9.86 -9.65
C VAL A 163 3.26 10.16 -9.82
N SER A 164 3.82 11.00 -8.95
CA SER A 164 5.26 11.33 -8.98
C SER A 164 6.11 10.08 -8.77
N LEU A 165 5.80 9.28 -7.75
CA LEU A 165 6.54 8.05 -7.42
C LEU A 165 6.48 7.03 -8.56
N LEU A 166 5.32 6.78 -9.13
CA LEU A 166 5.17 5.83 -10.25
C LEU A 166 5.86 6.32 -11.52
N SER A 167 5.90 7.65 -11.75
CA SER A 167 6.61 8.24 -12.88
C SER A 167 8.13 8.08 -12.75
N GLU A 168 8.69 8.20 -11.56
CA GLU A 168 10.11 7.94 -11.27
C GLU A 168 10.46 6.48 -11.58
N TRP A 169 9.67 5.52 -11.07
CA TRP A 169 9.87 4.09 -11.35
C TRP A 169 9.73 3.74 -12.84
N ALA A 170 8.79 4.36 -13.56
CA ALA A 170 8.67 4.18 -15.00
C ALA A 170 9.92 4.69 -15.76
N GLY A 171 10.55 5.75 -15.27
CA GLY A 171 11.81 6.28 -15.81
C GLY A 171 13.01 5.35 -15.54
N GLU A 172 13.07 4.74 -14.39
CA GLU A 172 14.15 3.80 -13.99
C GLU A 172 14.09 2.49 -14.77
N ARG A 173 12.89 1.94 -14.99
CA ARG A 173 12.67 0.71 -15.77
C ARG A 173 13.02 0.83 -17.26
N LYS A 174 13.13 2.05 -17.80
CA LYS A 174 13.49 2.31 -19.20
C LYS A 174 15.01 2.49 -19.42
N ARG A 175 15.80 2.53 -18.36
CA ARG A 175 17.27 2.66 -18.40
C ARG A 175 17.94 1.30 -18.23
#